data_82aec7d20963187c2372eca6d2bfe3a4
#
_entry.id   82aec7d20963187c2372eca6d2bfe3a4
#
_cell.length_a   1.000
_cell.length_b   1.000
_cell.length_c   1.000
_cell.angle_alpha   90.00
_cell.angle_beta   90.00
_cell.angle_gamma   90.00
#
_symmetry.space_group_name_H-M   'P 1'
#
loop_
_entity.id
_entity.type
_entity.pdbx_description
1 polymer ?
#
loop_
_entity_poly.entity_id
_entity_poly.type
_entity_poly.pdbx_seq_one_letter_code
_entity_poly.pdbx_strand_id
1 'polypeptide(L)'
;MKDRLRILTVEDEPAVTQLLALLLGGPAAKVTSASDGWMALMKIGAAAEPFDVIITDHRMRRVGGLELVRRLRMRKFPGKIIVLSAHLTKENIQAYEELKVDMMLAKPFDVEELQLAMKLLTKKPSAPVTAPLAAQA
;
A
#
# COMPACT_ATOMS: atom_id res chain seq x y z
N MET A 1 19.92 6.56 7.63
CA MET A 1 18.63 6.79 8.27
C MET A 1 17.61 7.26 7.26
N LYS A 2 16.41 6.77 7.37
CA LYS A 2 15.38 7.12 6.41
C LYS A 2 14.68 8.40 6.84
N ASP A 3 14.71 9.39 5.97
CA ASP A 3 14.10 10.66 6.28
C ASP A 3 12.66 10.76 5.81
N ARG A 4 12.28 9.97 4.81
CA ARG A 4 10.96 10.08 4.19
C ARG A 4 10.38 8.71 3.97
N LEU A 5 9.07 8.62 4.19
CA LEU A 5 8.33 7.41 3.89
C LEU A 5 8.28 7.25 2.36
N ARG A 6 8.52 6.06 1.87
CA ARG A 6 8.53 5.79 0.42
C ARG A 6 7.28 5.00 0.06
N ILE A 7 6.41 5.62 -0.72
CA ILE A 7 5.11 5.05 -1.08
C ILE A 7 5.07 4.82 -2.58
N LEU A 8 4.63 3.65 -3.00
CA LEU A 8 4.36 3.35 -4.41
C LEU A 8 2.86 3.20 -4.58
N THR A 9 2.26 3.99 -5.47
CA THR A 9 0.85 3.82 -5.82
C THR A 9 0.77 3.16 -7.18
N VAL A 10 -0.14 2.19 -7.32
CA VAL A 10 -0.32 1.44 -8.55
C VAL A 10 -1.77 1.58 -8.96
N GLU A 11 -2.00 2.35 -10.02
CA GLU A 11 -3.34 2.78 -10.37
C GLU A 11 -3.34 3.18 -11.84
N ASP A 12 -4.33 2.73 -12.61
CA ASP A 12 -4.38 3.05 -14.03
C ASP A 12 -5.26 4.25 -14.38
N GLU A 13 -5.95 4.84 -13.40
CA GLU A 13 -6.72 6.06 -13.61
C GLU A 13 -5.90 7.27 -13.20
N PRO A 14 -5.54 8.15 -14.13
CA PRO A 14 -4.68 9.30 -13.79
C PRO A 14 -5.27 10.20 -12.71
N ALA A 15 -6.58 10.37 -12.70
CA ALA A 15 -7.21 11.22 -11.67
C ALA A 15 -7.00 10.66 -10.27
N VAL A 16 -7.10 9.35 -10.12
CA VAL A 16 -6.90 8.71 -8.82
C VAL A 16 -5.42 8.78 -8.44
N THR A 17 -4.54 8.56 -9.41
CA THR A 17 -3.10 8.68 -9.17
C THR A 17 -2.74 10.06 -8.65
N GLN A 18 -3.29 11.11 -9.27
CA GLN A 18 -3.02 12.47 -8.84
C GLN A 18 -3.57 12.74 -7.45
N LEU A 19 -4.77 12.24 -7.17
CA LEU A 19 -5.38 12.42 -5.86
C LEU A 19 -4.53 11.76 -4.78
N LEU A 20 -4.09 10.53 -5.01
CA LEU A 20 -3.25 9.83 -4.03
C LEU A 20 -1.95 10.59 -3.79
N ALA A 21 -1.35 11.13 -4.84
CA ALA A 21 -0.12 11.89 -4.67
C ALA A 21 -0.34 13.14 -3.81
N LEU A 22 -1.46 13.82 -4.02
CA LEU A 22 -1.78 15.00 -3.22
C LEU A 22 -2.05 14.65 -1.76
N LEU A 23 -2.77 13.56 -1.54
CA LEU A 23 -3.16 13.18 -0.18
C LEU A 23 -1.99 12.62 0.62
N LEU A 24 -1.09 11.93 -0.03
CA LEU A 24 -0.06 11.15 0.68
C LEU A 24 1.32 11.76 0.60
N GLY A 25 1.59 12.59 -0.41
CA GLY A 25 2.90 13.21 -0.55
C GLY A 25 3.09 14.38 0.37
N GLY A 26 4.35 14.74 0.61
CA GLY A 26 4.67 15.90 1.44
C GLY A 26 6.11 15.82 1.92
N PRO A 27 6.44 16.66 2.91
CA PRO A 27 7.83 16.65 3.41
C PRO A 27 8.25 15.34 4.01
N ALA A 28 7.31 14.59 4.56
CA ALA A 28 7.62 13.34 5.26
C ALA A 28 7.42 12.11 4.39
N ALA A 29 6.91 12.26 3.17
CA ALA A 29 6.60 11.11 2.33
C ALA A 29 6.84 11.41 0.86
N LYS A 30 7.49 10.49 0.17
CA LYS A 30 7.68 10.57 -1.27
C LYS A 30 6.80 9.53 -1.94
N VAL A 31 5.96 9.99 -2.88
CA VAL A 31 5.05 9.11 -3.60
C VAL A 31 5.57 8.90 -5.01
N THR A 32 5.71 7.64 -5.39
CA THR A 32 6.04 7.22 -6.75
C THR A 32 4.82 6.51 -7.30
N SER A 33 4.51 6.70 -8.57
CA SER A 33 3.34 6.07 -9.16
C SER A 33 3.73 5.10 -10.27
N ALA A 34 2.90 4.09 -10.45
CA ALA A 34 2.99 3.15 -11.56
C ALA A 34 1.59 2.97 -12.11
N SER A 35 1.48 2.83 -13.43
CA SER A 35 0.17 2.79 -14.09
C SER A 35 -0.44 1.39 -14.14
N ASP A 36 0.34 0.36 -13.84
CA ASP A 36 -0.17 -1.01 -13.74
C ASP A 36 0.83 -1.85 -12.95
N GLY A 37 0.45 -3.11 -12.73
CA GLY A 37 1.29 -3.99 -11.91
C GLY A 37 2.63 -4.29 -12.53
N TRP A 38 2.71 -4.36 -13.86
CA TRP A 38 3.99 -4.63 -14.52
C TRP A 38 4.98 -3.48 -14.29
N MET A 39 4.51 -2.24 -14.47
CA MET A 39 5.34 -1.07 -14.16
C MET A 39 5.74 -1.04 -12.70
N ALA A 40 4.82 -1.43 -11.82
CA ALA A 40 5.12 -1.47 -10.40
C ALA A 40 6.26 -2.43 -10.12
N LEU A 41 6.21 -3.63 -10.69
CA LEU A 41 7.26 -4.61 -10.48
C LEU A 41 8.60 -4.11 -11.00
N MET A 42 8.60 -3.40 -12.13
CA MET A 42 9.83 -2.83 -12.65
C MET A 42 10.40 -1.76 -11.72
N LYS A 43 9.55 -0.89 -11.21
CA LYS A 43 10.01 0.16 -10.32
C LYS A 43 10.49 -0.38 -8.98
N ILE A 44 9.83 -1.43 -8.49
CA ILE A 44 10.25 -2.09 -7.26
C ILE A 44 11.63 -2.71 -7.44
N GLY A 45 11.84 -3.39 -8.57
CA GLY A 45 13.12 -4.02 -8.85
C GLY A 45 14.26 -3.04 -9.07
N ALA A 46 13.95 -1.85 -9.58
CA ALA A 46 14.97 -0.85 -9.88
C ALA A 46 15.24 0.10 -8.72
N ALA A 47 14.42 0.07 -7.67
CA ALA A 47 14.55 1.04 -6.59
C ALA A 47 15.80 0.76 -5.76
N ALA A 48 16.54 1.83 -5.47
CA ALA A 48 17.73 1.71 -4.63
C ALA A 48 17.37 1.37 -3.20
N GLU A 49 16.23 1.87 -2.74
CA GLU A 49 15.72 1.58 -1.40
C GLU A 49 14.32 1.00 -1.53
N PRO A 50 13.94 0.07 -0.68
CA PRO A 50 12.61 -0.51 -0.77
C PRO A 50 11.52 0.50 -0.45
N PHE A 51 10.35 0.29 -1.03
CA PHE A 51 9.18 1.06 -0.66
C PHE A 51 8.69 0.60 0.70
N ASP A 52 8.15 1.54 1.47
CA ASP A 52 7.60 1.23 2.78
C ASP A 52 6.16 0.78 2.69
N VAL A 53 5.42 1.33 1.71
CA VAL A 53 4.02 1.01 1.50
C VAL A 53 3.75 0.93 0.02
N ILE A 54 2.99 -0.08 -0.38
CA ILE A 54 2.47 -0.17 -1.74
C ILE A 54 0.96 -0.11 -1.65
N ILE A 55 0.36 0.84 -2.37
CA ILE A 55 -1.09 0.97 -2.47
C ILE A 55 -1.46 0.63 -3.89
N THR A 56 -2.21 -0.44 -4.09
CA THR A 56 -2.51 -0.92 -5.43
C THR A 56 -4.01 -1.06 -5.64
N ASP A 57 -4.44 -0.71 -6.84
CA ASP A 57 -5.78 -1.06 -7.30
C ASP A 57 -5.82 -2.55 -7.58
N HIS A 58 -7.00 -3.12 -7.58
CA HIS A 58 -7.20 -4.53 -7.89
C HIS A 58 -7.23 -4.77 -9.40
N ARG A 59 -8.01 -3.97 -10.11
CA ARG A 59 -8.24 -4.20 -11.54
C ARG A 59 -7.38 -3.26 -12.37
N MET A 60 -6.37 -3.81 -13.02
CA MET A 60 -5.47 -3.05 -13.86
C MET A 60 -5.06 -3.87 -15.05
N ARG A 61 -4.58 -3.20 -16.10
CA ARG A 61 -4.07 -3.87 -17.28
C ARG A 61 -2.73 -4.52 -16.98
N ARG A 62 -2.38 -5.49 -17.78
CA ARG A 62 -1.15 -6.28 -17.77
C ARG A 62 -1.04 -7.11 -16.51
N VAL A 63 -0.65 -6.55 -15.41
CA VAL A 63 -0.57 -7.28 -14.15
C VAL A 63 -1.53 -6.60 -13.18
N GLY A 64 -2.53 -7.34 -12.73
CA GLY A 64 -3.50 -6.81 -11.78
C GLY A 64 -3.00 -6.85 -10.37
N GLY A 65 -3.83 -6.33 -9.46
CA GLY A 65 -3.43 -6.21 -8.06
C GLY A 65 -3.14 -7.53 -7.39
N LEU A 66 -3.98 -8.54 -7.65
CA LEU A 66 -3.78 -9.83 -7.00
C LEU A 66 -2.49 -10.50 -7.44
N GLU A 67 -2.20 -10.46 -8.74
CA GLU A 67 -0.95 -11.01 -9.23
C GLU A 67 0.25 -10.23 -8.72
N LEU A 68 0.12 -8.91 -8.65
CA LEU A 68 1.18 -8.08 -8.10
C LEU A 68 1.48 -8.49 -6.66
N VAL A 69 0.45 -8.64 -5.84
CA VAL A 69 0.64 -9.01 -4.43
C VAL A 69 1.28 -10.40 -4.31
N ARG A 70 0.83 -11.34 -5.15
CA ARG A 70 1.45 -12.67 -5.15
C ARG A 70 2.94 -12.59 -5.40
N ARG A 71 3.34 -11.80 -6.39
CA ARG A 71 4.76 -11.67 -6.73
C ARG A 71 5.54 -10.96 -5.63
N LEU A 72 4.90 -10.00 -4.97
CA LEU A 72 5.55 -9.33 -3.84
C LEU A 72 5.80 -10.30 -2.70
N ARG A 73 4.83 -11.19 -2.43
CA ARG A 73 5.05 -12.19 -1.38
C ARG A 73 6.13 -13.16 -1.75
N MET A 74 6.22 -13.55 -3.03
CA MET A 74 7.30 -14.42 -3.48
C MET A 74 8.66 -13.78 -3.32
N ARG A 75 8.73 -12.46 -3.46
CA ARG A 75 9.98 -11.71 -3.28
C ARG A 75 10.22 -11.32 -1.83
N LYS A 76 9.32 -11.69 -0.93
CA LYS A 76 9.40 -11.36 0.50
C LYS A 76 9.46 -9.86 0.73
N PHE A 77 8.61 -9.13 0.01
CA PHE A 77 8.52 -7.68 0.17
C PHE A 77 8.21 -7.36 1.63
N PRO A 78 9.03 -6.55 2.29
CA PRO A 78 8.88 -6.33 3.73
C PRO A 78 7.93 -5.20 4.12
N GLY A 79 7.46 -4.42 3.16
CA GLY A 79 6.62 -3.25 3.46
C GLY A 79 5.16 -3.61 3.64
N LYS A 80 4.35 -2.57 3.76
CA LYS A 80 2.91 -2.72 3.93
C LYS A 80 2.21 -2.70 2.58
N ILE A 81 1.11 -3.41 2.47
CA ILE A 81 0.34 -3.49 1.23
C ILE A 81 -1.11 -3.12 1.52
N ILE A 82 -1.61 -2.12 0.81
CA ILE A 82 -3.00 -1.68 0.87
C ILE A 82 -3.61 -1.91 -0.50
N VAL A 83 -4.77 -2.53 -0.55
CA VAL A 83 -5.50 -2.75 -1.80
C VAL A 83 -6.71 -1.82 -1.84
N LEU A 84 -6.86 -1.09 -2.94
CA LEU A 84 -8.04 -0.25 -3.19
C LEU A 84 -8.85 -0.92 -4.29
N SER A 85 -10.16 -1.05 -4.11
CA SER A 85 -10.96 -1.65 -5.17
C SER A 85 -12.41 -1.22 -5.09
N ALA A 86 -13.00 -0.96 -6.26
CA ALA A 86 -14.42 -0.66 -6.36
C ALA A 86 -15.26 -1.93 -6.16
N HIS A 87 -14.68 -3.09 -6.44
CA HIS A 87 -15.48 -4.31 -6.50
C HIS A 87 -14.60 -5.53 -6.25
N LEU A 88 -14.77 -6.14 -5.10
CA LEU A 88 -14.06 -7.38 -4.78
C LEU A 88 -15.06 -8.48 -4.54
N THR A 89 -14.85 -9.64 -5.17
CA THR A 89 -15.62 -10.83 -4.89
C THR A 89 -15.14 -11.44 -3.59
N LYS A 90 -15.94 -12.35 -3.04
CA LYS A 90 -15.52 -13.08 -1.84
C LYS A 90 -14.22 -13.82 -2.09
N GLU A 91 -14.09 -14.41 -3.28
CA GLU A 91 -12.89 -15.16 -3.63
C GLU A 91 -11.66 -14.24 -3.65
N ASN A 92 -11.80 -13.04 -4.18
CA ASN A 92 -10.68 -12.10 -4.22
C ASN A 92 -10.32 -11.62 -2.83
N ILE A 93 -11.32 -11.33 -2.00
CA ILE A 93 -11.06 -10.91 -0.63
C ILE A 93 -10.31 -12.02 0.11
N GLN A 94 -10.76 -13.26 -0.03
CA GLN A 94 -10.10 -14.37 0.61
C GLN A 94 -8.66 -14.54 0.12
N ALA A 95 -8.44 -14.38 -1.18
CA ALA A 95 -7.10 -14.50 -1.74
C ALA A 95 -6.16 -13.44 -1.15
N TYR A 96 -6.64 -12.20 -1.05
CA TYR A 96 -5.83 -11.15 -0.44
C TYR A 96 -5.56 -11.42 1.04
N GLU A 97 -6.55 -11.95 1.75
CA GLU A 97 -6.36 -12.29 3.16
C GLU A 97 -5.31 -13.37 3.32
N GLU A 98 -5.34 -14.37 2.45
CA GLU A 98 -4.33 -15.42 2.48
C GLU A 98 -2.94 -14.89 2.17
N LEU A 99 -2.86 -13.86 1.36
CA LEU A 99 -1.59 -13.20 1.05
C LEU A 99 -1.20 -12.17 2.11
N LYS A 100 -2.05 -12.01 3.12
CA LYS A 100 -1.77 -11.17 4.29
C LYS A 100 -1.53 -9.71 3.92
N VAL A 101 -2.34 -9.17 3.02
CA VAL A 101 -2.31 -7.75 2.79
C VAL A 101 -2.71 -7.04 4.07
N ASP A 102 -2.19 -5.84 4.27
CA ASP A 102 -2.40 -5.15 5.52
C ASP A 102 -3.77 -4.49 5.60
N MET A 103 -4.33 -4.10 4.45
CA MET A 103 -5.63 -3.45 4.47
C MET A 103 -6.26 -3.48 3.09
N MET A 104 -7.59 -3.55 3.04
CA MET A 104 -8.36 -3.40 1.81
C MET A 104 -9.36 -2.29 2.02
N LEU A 105 -9.38 -1.31 1.12
CA LEU A 105 -10.29 -0.18 1.19
C LEU A 105 -11.17 -0.13 -0.06
N ALA A 106 -12.42 0.24 0.12
CA ALA A 106 -13.36 0.34 -0.99
C ALA A 106 -13.15 1.65 -1.76
N LYS A 107 -13.42 1.62 -3.05
CA LYS A 107 -13.45 2.82 -3.89
C LYS A 107 -14.92 3.15 -4.17
N PRO A 108 -15.32 4.40 -4.11
CA PRO A 108 -14.50 5.55 -3.74
C PRO A 108 -14.12 5.48 -2.26
N PHE A 109 -12.86 5.78 -1.99
CA PHE A 109 -12.38 5.65 -0.62
C PHE A 109 -12.62 6.96 0.14
N ASP A 110 -12.73 6.82 1.45
CA ASP A 110 -12.82 7.95 2.34
C ASP A 110 -11.41 8.46 2.60
N VAL A 111 -11.17 9.75 2.38
CA VAL A 111 -9.85 10.34 2.55
C VAL A 111 -9.35 10.13 3.99
N GLU A 112 -10.24 10.33 4.95
CA GLU A 112 -9.85 10.15 6.35
C GLU A 112 -9.50 8.70 6.66
N GLU A 113 -10.23 7.77 6.04
CA GLU A 113 -9.97 6.36 6.23
C GLU A 113 -8.59 5.98 5.68
N LEU A 114 -8.26 6.49 4.51
CA LEU A 114 -6.94 6.23 3.92
C LEU A 114 -5.83 6.84 4.78
N GLN A 115 -6.03 8.08 5.23
CA GLN A 115 -5.01 8.74 6.05
C GLN A 115 -4.83 8.03 7.38
N LEU A 116 -5.91 7.55 7.98
CA LEU A 116 -5.82 6.79 9.22
C LEU A 116 -5.10 5.47 9.00
N ALA A 117 -5.42 4.79 7.89
CA ALA A 117 -4.76 3.54 7.55
C ALA A 117 -3.25 3.74 7.43
N MET A 118 -2.85 4.80 6.73
CA MET A 118 -1.44 5.10 6.56
C MET A 118 -0.77 5.35 7.91
N LYS A 119 -1.44 6.11 8.77
CA LYS A 119 -0.89 6.41 10.07
C LYS A 119 -0.70 5.15 10.90
N LEU A 120 -1.69 4.27 10.89
CA LEU A 120 -1.61 3.04 11.67
C LEU A 120 -0.55 2.08 11.14
N LEU A 121 -0.43 1.97 9.82
CA LEU A 121 0.48 1.00 9.22
C LEU A 121 1.93 1.48 9.21
N THR A 122 2.15 2.77 9.28
CA THR A 122 3.50 3.31 9.19
C THR A 122 4.00 3.87 10.50
N LYS A 123 3.22 3.73 11.55
CA LYS A 123 3.62 4.19 12.87
C LYS A 123 4.83 3.38 13.33
N LYS A 124 5.88 4.07 13.69
CA LYS A 124 7.04 3.38 14.24
C LYS A 124 6.70 2.82 15.60
N PRO A 125 7.11 1.61 15.88
CA PRO A 125 6.98 1.08 17.21
C PRO A 125 7.83 1.97 18.07
N SER A 126 7.25 2.77 18.84
CA SER A 126 8.03 3.47 19.79
C SER A 126 8.17 2.56 20.94
N ALA A 127 9.13 2.72 21.52
CA ALA A 127 9.39 1.97 22.55
C ALA A 127 8.27 1.77 23.32
N PRO A 128 8.31 1.02 23.69
CA PRO A 128 7.64 0.17 24.09
C PRO A 128 6.43 0.54 24.61
N VAL A 129 5.99 0.50 24.23
CA VAL A 129 4.91 0.73 24.42
C VAL A 129 4.28 -0.03 25.23
N THR A 130 4.58 -0.25 25.46
CA THR A 130 4.17 -0.75 25.87
C THR A 130 3.54 -0.81 26.46
N ALA A 131 3.54 -0.98 26.85
CA ALA A 131 3.05 -1.17 27.23
C ALA A 131 2.22 -1.13 27.65
N PRO A 132 1.92 -1.04 28.03
CA PRO A 132 1.13 -1.21 28.37
C PRO A 132 0.23 -1.31 28.36
N LEU A 133 0.09 -1.35 27.94
CA LEU A 133 -0.50 -1.52 27.81
C LEU A 133 -1.10 -2.02 28.20
N ALA A 134 -0.68 -2.23 28.44
CA ALA A 134 -1.02 -2.76 28.81
C ALA A 134 -1.69 -2.61 29.36
N ALA A 135 -1.59 -2.33 29.43
CA ALA A 135 -2.12 -2.24 29.81
C ALA A 135 -2.83 -1.97 29.58
N GLN A 136 -2.88 -1.70 29.22
CA GLN A 136 -3.35 -1.59 28.79
C GLN A 136 -3.95 -2.20 28.65
N ALA A 137 -4.08 -2.53 28.89
CA ALA A 137 -4.48 -3.22 28.74
C ALA A 137 -5.28 -3.19 28.77
#